data_cca73f0f72940ab42f4202e40ee160f9
#
_entry.id   cca73f0f72940ab42f4202e40ee160f9
#
_cell.length_a   1.000
_cell.length_b   1.000
_cell.length_c   1.000
_cell.angle_alpha   90.00
_cell.angle_beta   90.00
_cell.angle_gamma   90.00
#
_symmetry.space_group_name_H-M   'P 1'
#
loop_
_entity.id
_entity.type
_entity.pdbx_description
1 polymer ?
#
loop_
_entity_poly.entity_id
_entity_poly.type
_entity_poly.pdbx_seq_one_letter_code
_entity_poly.pdbx_strand_id
1 'polypeptide(L)' 'LCLDQNLVDELTVCYEIYAPVCGCDGNTYSNDCIADSNGILNYQEGECNKTN' A
#
# COMPACT_ATOMS: atom_id res chain seq x y z
N LEU A 1 -14.29 3.21 3.40
CA LEU A 1 -13.39 2.21 3.96
C LEU A 1 -12.00 2.37 3.38
N CYS A 2 -11.04 2.12 4.20
CA CYS A 2 -9.63 2.23 3.80
C CYS A 2 -9.11 0.90 3.27
N LEU A 3 -9.55 -0.19 3.85
CA LEU A 3 -9.04 -1.52 3.57
C LEU A 3 -10.18 -2.45 3.25
N ASP A 4 -10.02 -3.24 2.19
CA ASP A 4 -10.99 -4.25 1.84
C ASP A 4 -10.30 -5.60 1.85
N GLN A 5 -10.58 -6.40 2.84
CA GLN A 5 -9.94 -7.70 2.97
C GLN A 5 -10.27 -8.64 1.82
N ASN A 6 -11.37 -8.41 1.14
CA ASN A 6 -11.71 -9.22 -0.03
C ASN A 6 -10.76 -8.98 -1.18
N LEU A 7 -10.02 -7.88 -1.15
CA LEU A 7 -9.07 -7.56 -2.20
C LEU A 7 -7.64 -7.95 -1.83
N VAL A 8 -7.43 -8.50 -0.64
CA VAL A 8 -6.11 -8.98 -0.27
C VAL A 8 -5.78 -10.19 -1.13
N ASP A 9 -4.62 -10.14 -1.79
CA ASP A 9 -4.21 -11.22 -2.69
C ASP A 9 -2.75 -11.54 -2.41
N GLU A 10 -2.53 -12.61 -1.66
CA GLU A 10 -1.18 -13.01 -1.28
C GLU A 10 -0.43 -13.68 -2.42
N LEU A 11 -1.10 -14.00 -3.50
CA LEU A 11 -0.48 -14.65 -4.64
C LEU A 11 -0.07 -13.67 -5.72
N THR A 12 -0.40 -12.40 -5.58
CA THR A 12 -0.02 -11.39 -6.55
C THR A 12 1.49 -11.24 -6.56
N VAL A 13 2.07 -11.29 -7.76
CA VAL A 13 3.49 -11.02 -7.94
C VAL A 13 3.63 -9.56 -8.37
N CYS A 14 4.26 -8.76 -7.51
CA CYS A 14 4.42 -7.35 -7.78
C CYS A 14 5.81 -7.07 -8.30
N TYR A 15 5.93 -5.99 -9.10
CA TYR A 15 7.25 -5.50 -9.47
C TYR A 15 7.97 -5.05 -8.20
N GLU A 16 9.31 -5.03 -8.28
CA GLU A 16 10.11 -4.78 -7.08
C GLU A 16 10.69 -3.38 -7.07
N ILE A 17 10.09 -2.47 -7.79
CA ILE A 17 10.50 -1.07 -7.78
C ILE A 17 10.12 -0.47 -6.44
N TYR A 18 11.05 0.27 -5.84
CA TYR A 18 10.73 1.00 -4.62
C TYR A 18 10.24 2.40 -5.00
N ALA A 19 8.94 2.53 -5.03
CA ALA A 19 8.28 3.81 -5.25
C ALA A 19 7.20 3.91 -4.17
N PRO A 20 7.58 4.28 -2.94
CA PRO A 20 6.71 4.07 -1.79
C PRO A 20 5.44 4.88 -1.86
N VAL A 21 4.42 4.30 -1.27
CA VAL A 21 3.14 4.98 -1.09
C VAL A 21 2.75 4.84 0.38
N CYS A 22 2.05 5.85 0.87
CA CYS A 22 1.51 5.80 2.22
C CYS A 22 0.06 5.39 2.15
N GLY A 23 -0.25 4.22 2.68
CA GLY A 23 -1.62 3.74 2.69
C GLY A 23 -2.46 4.52 3.67
N CYS A 24 -3.77 4.47 3.42
CA CYS A 24 -4.72 5.13 4.30
C CYS A 24 -4.74 4.51 5.70
N ASP A 25 -4.15 3.33 5.84
CA ASP A 25 -4.03 2.68 7.14
C ASP A 25 -2.81 3.16 7.93
N GLY A 26 -2.03 4.09 7.37
CA GLY A 26 -0.87 4.64 8.05
C GLY A 26 0.40 3.86 7.82
N ASN A 27 0.39 2.86 6.96
CA ASN A 27 1.57 2.05 6.66
C ASN A 27 2.17 2.45 5.34
N THR A 28 3.50 2.42 5.28
CA THR A 28 4.23 2.67 4.03
C THR A 28 4.39 1.34 3.30
N TYR A 29 3.99 1.34 2.04
CA TYR A 29 4.15 0.18 1.16
C TYR A 29 5.23 0.49 0.14
N SER A 30 5.95 -0.54 -0.29
CA SER A 30 7.08 -0.35 -1.18
C SER A 30 6.68 0.23 -2.53
N ASN A 31 5.47 -0.03 -2.97
CA ASN A 31 4.92 0.52 -4.21
C ASN A 31 3.41 0.31 -4.20
N ASP A 32 2.78 0.83 -5.24
CA ASP A 32 1.32 0.75 -5.34
C ASP A 32 0.84 -0.69 -5.54
N CYS A 33 1.60 -1.51 -6.23
CA CYS A 33 1.20 -2.91 -6.41
C CYS A 33 1.12 -3.62 -5.07
N ILE A 34 2.09 -3.39 -4.20
CA ILE A 34 2.09 -3.99 -2.88
C ILE A 34 0.90 -3.49 -2.07
N ALA A 35 0.62 -2.19 -2.13
CA ALA A 35 -0.53 -1.63 -1.43
C ALA A 35 -1.82 -2.26 -1.93
N ASP A 36 -1.97 -2.37 -3.24
CA ASP A 36 -3.17 -2.96 -3.83
C ASP A 36 -3.34 -4.40 -3.39
N SER A 37 -2.24 -5.18 -3.36
CA SER A 37 -2.34 -6.58 -2.99
C SER A 37 -2.65 -6.77 -1.52
N ASN A 38 -2.51 -5.72 -0.73
CA ASN A 38 -2.90 -5.73 0.67
C ASN A 38 -4.30 -5.17 0.89
N GLY A 39 -5.03 -4.91 -0.18
CA GLY A 39 -6.41 -4.46 -0.08
C GLY A 39 -6.58 -3.00 0.26
N ILE A 40 -5.52 -2.21 0.13
CA ILE A 40 -5.57 -0.79 0.47
C ILE A 40 -6.29 -0.05 -0.64
N LEU A 41 -7.33 0.67 -0.28
CA LEU A 41 -8.18 1.34 -1.25
C LEU A 41 -7.72 2.74 -1.59
N ASN A 42 -6.99 3.38 -0.68
CA ASN A 42 -6.50 4.74 -0.89
C ASN A 42 -5.09 4.85 -0.38
N TYR A 43 -4.23 5.49 -1.16
CA TYR A 43 -2.87 5.76 -0.75
C TYR A 43 -2.36 6.98 -1.47
N GLN A 44 -1.30 7.56 -0.95
CA GLN A 44 -0.66 8.75 -1.53
C GLN A 44 0.78 8.42 -1.82
N GLU A 45 1.34 9.09 -2.83
CA GLU A 45 2.74 8.89 -3.18
C GLU A 45 3.63 9.36 -2.03
N GLY A 46 4.69 8.60 -1.83
CA GLY A 46 5.67 8.91 -0.80
C GLY A 46 5.45 8.10 0.44
N GLU A 47 6.48 8.06 1.27
CA GLU A 47 6.40 7.38 2.54
C GLU A 47 5.46 8.12 3.46
N CYS A 48 4.87 7.37 4.39
CA CYS A 48 4.04 8.00 5.40
C CYS A 48 4.87 9.00 6.18
N ASN A 49 4.25 10.15 6.46
CA ASN A 49 4.93 11.16 7.25
C ASN A 49 4.93 10.75 8.70
N LYS A 50 6.11 10.56 9.25
CA LYS A 50 6.24 10.11 10.63
C LYS A 50 6.74 11.23 11.51
N THR A 51 6.32 12.42 11.22
CA THR A 51 6.67 13.57 12.04
C THR A 51 6.22 13.36 13.47
N ASN A 52 7.08 13.65 14.38
CA ASN A 52 6.77 13.55 15.80
C ASN A 52 6.68 14.92 16.41
#